data_213efbe270e1621d654fde210ee2aaba
#
_entry.id   213efbe270e1621d654fde210ee2aaba
#
_cell.length_a   1.000
_cell.length_b   1.000
_cell.length_c   1.000
_cell.angle_alpha   90.00
_cell.angle_beta   90.00
_cell.angle_gamma   90.00
#
_symmetry.space_group_name_H-M   'P 1'
#
loop_
_entity.id
_entity.type
_entity.pdbx_description
1 polymer ?
#
loop_
_entity_poly.entity_id
_entity_poly.type
_entity_poly.pdbx_seq_one_letter_code
_entity_poly.pdbx_strand_id
1 'polypeptide(L)'
;YQSTVSDPFSDVINSGDPSTFLGLAYSGKESREMYDRRQNGWIQDTPHLFIAEYSDKLTIEVRVNSEFEDLDSAREIAQYYAWCVGQLPEVLRKGVKTLWIHDGKHPFGGGNESILIHAEQGKEYASLNLLEEALIHEAAHTSLNWPEPLLDHGKTPGWLLAQQSDEGFISAYAKLHPQREDIAESFVTWFALRYRPDRISESDQRNILEAIPHRLRYFDEQEFPMYPFTTRN
;
A
#
# COMPACT_ATOMS: atom_id res chain seq x y z
N TYR A 1 7.88 -11.72 13.21
CA TYR A 1 8.68 -10.98 12.22
C TYR A 1 9.04 -9.59 12.77
N GLN A 2 10.01 -8.90 12.16
CA GLN A 2 10.33 -7.49 12.51
C GLN A 2 9.29 -6.54 11.92
N SER A 3 9.03 -6.69 10.63
CA SER A 3 7.97 -6.04 9.88
C SER A 3 7.55 -6.98 8.75
N THR A 4 6.36 -6.77 8.17
CA THR A 4 5.88 -7.54 7.03
C THR A 4 6.34 -6.97 5.69
N VAL A 5 6.93 -5.77 5.69
CA VAL A 5 7.68 -5.23 4.55
C VAL A 5 9.13 -5.72 4.64
N SER A 6 9.32 -7.04 4.56
CA SER A 6 10.61 -7.71 4.62
C SER A 6 10.45 -9.19 4.26
N ASP A 7 11.57 -9.92 4.13
CA ASP A 7 11.54 -11.38 4.10
C ASP A 7 10.84 -11.93 5.37
N PRO A 8 9.88 -12.87 5.27
CA PRO A 8 9.59 -13.75 4.11
C PRO A 8 8.50 -13.25 3.14
N PHE A 9 8.00 -12.02 3.28
CA PHE A 9 6.88 -11.52 2.47
C PHE A 9 7.32 -10.78 1.21
N SER A 10 8.61 -10.81 0.86
CA SER A 10 9.11 -10.31 -0.41
C SER A 10 8.53 -11.12 -1.58
N ASP A 11 8.25 -10.44 -2.70
CA ASP A 11 7.76 -11.05 -3.93
C ASP A 11 6.32 -11.62 -3.84
N VAL A 12 5.51 -11.18 -2.87
CA VAL A 12 4.09 -11.57 -2.75
C VAL A 12 3.29 -11.04 -3.95
N ILE A 13 3.56 -9.83 -4.40
CA ILE A 13 3.23 -9.31 -5.73
C ILE A 13 4.55 -9.00 -6.44
N ASN A 14 4.63 -9.22 -7.74
CA ASN A 14 5.82 -8.88 -8.52
C ASN A 14 5.45 -8.35 -9.91
N SER A 15 6.46 -7.92 -10.67
CA SER A 15 6.29 -7.33 -12.00
C SER A 15 5.63 -8.25 -13.04
N GLY A 16 5.45 -9.54 -12.78
CA GLY A 16 4.72 -10.47 -13.63
C GLY A 16 3.23 -10.56 -13.33
N ASP A 17 2.77 -9.97 -12.22
CA ASP A 17 1.37 -10.01 -11.82
C ASP A 17 0.53 -8.98 -12.60
N PRO A 18 -0.76 -9.24 -12.81
CA PRO A 18 -1.61 -8.34 -13.58
C PRO A 18 -1.79 -6.98 -12.89
N SER A 19 -1.75 -5.92 -13.69
CA SER A 19 -2.09 -4.56 -13.28
C SER A 19 -3.40 -4.13 -13.93
N THR A 20 -4.21 -3.41 -13.17
CA THR A 20 -5.45 -2.77 -13.68
C THR A 20 -5.18 -1.43 -14.37
N PHE A 21 -3.95 -0.94 -14.36
CA PHE A 21 -3.55 0.31 -14.97
C PHE A 21 -3.78 0.30 -16.49
N LEU A 22 -4.48 1.33 -17.02
CA LEU A 22 -4.79 1.48 -18.43
C LEU A 22 -3.94 2.53 -19.13
N GLY A 23 -3.62 3.62 -18.44
CA GLY A 23 -2.89 4.72 -19.03
C GLY A 23 -2.76 5.93 -18.11
N LEU A 24 -1.96 6.89 -18.57
CA LEU A 24 -1.61 8.12 -17.85
C LEU A 24 -1.79 9.33 -18.75
N ALA A 25 -2.67 10.25 -18.35
CA ALA A 25 -2.90 11.52 -19.03
C ALA A 25 -2.21 12.66 -18.28
N TYR A 26 -1.38 13.46 -18.96
CA TYR A 26 -0.80 14.68 -18.38
C TYR A 26 -1.85 15.78 -18.28
N SER A 27 -2.00 16.41 -17.12
CA SER A 27 -2.97 17.47 -16.87
C SER A 27 -2.35 18.84 -16.55
N GLY A 28 -1.02 18.97 -16.69
CA GLY A 28 -0.33 20.25 -16.52
C GLY A 28 0.45 20.38 -15.22
N LYS A 29 0.70 21.63 -14.82
CA LYS A 29 1.30 21.98 -13.52
C LYS A 29 0.40 22.96 -12.80
N GLU A 30 0.05 22.67 -11.57
CA GLU A 30 -0.71 23.56 -10.68
C GLU A 30 -0.20 23.40 -9.26
N SER A 31 -0.39 24.42 -8.44
CA SER A 31 -0.01 24.37 -7.03
C SER A 31 -0.80 23.27 -6.30
N ARG A 32 -0.09 22.45 -5.58
CA ARG A 32 -0.63 21.36 -4.73
C ARG A 32 0.08 21.34 -3.39
N GLU A 33 -0.66 20.99 -2.36
CA GLU A 33 -0.10 20.65 -1.07
C GLU A 33 0.27 19.17 -1.05
N MET A 34 1.47 18.85 -0.60
CA MET A 34 1.98 17.49 -0.41
C MET A 34 2.78 17.41 0.88
N TYR A 35 2.79 16.24 1.53
CA TYR A 35 3.68 16.01 2.67
C TYR A 35 5.06 15.55 2.17
N ASP A 36 6.13 16.14 2.69
CA ASP A 36 7.51 15.75 2.39
C ASP A 36 8.22 15.30 3.66
N ARG A 37 8.57 14.03 3.74
CA ARG A 37 9.29 13.47 4.90
C ARG A 37 10.69 14.07 5.08
N ARG A 38 11.33 14.53 4.00
CA ARG A 38 12.65 15.17 4.06
C ARG A 38 12.61 16.48 4.84
N GLN A 39 11.48 17.19 4.76
CA GLN A 39 11.23 18.43 5.47
C GLN A 39 10.38 18.21 6.74
N ASN A 40 9.90 16.99 6.96
CA ASN A 40 8.98 16.63 8.04
C ASN A 40 7.76 17.56 8.11
N GLY A 41 7.18 17.88 6.97
CA GLY A 41 6.09 18.84 6.91
C GLY A 41 5.35 18.89 5.58
N TRP A 42 4.24 19.63 5.61
CA TRP A 42 3.46 19.94 4.42
C TRP A 42 4.15 21.05 3.62
N ILE A 43 4.25 20.83 2.32
CA ILE A 43 4.84 21.78 1.37
C ILE A 43 3.82 22.19 0.32
N GLN A 44 3.94 23.44 -0.15
CA GLN A 44 3.29 23.87 -1.39
C GLN A 44 4.29 23.71 -2.52
N ASP A 45 3.93 22.92 -3.53
CA ASP A 45 4.73 22.70 -4.72
C ASP A 45 3.91 22.96 -5.99
N THR A 46 4.56 23.00 -7.14
CA THR A 46 3.93 23.06 -8.46
C THR A 46 4.33 21.82 -9.27
N PRO A 47 3.87 20.62 -8.85
CA PRO A 47 4.26 19.35 -9.44
C PRO A 47 3.76 19.18 -10.88
N HIS A 48 4.36 18.25 -11.60
CA HIS A 48 3.75 17.69 -12.78
C HIS A 48 2.55 16.83 -12.36
N LEU A 49 1.38 17.12 -12.93
CA LEU A 49 0.14 16.42 -12.63
C LEU A 49 -0.23 15.46 -13.74
N PHE A 50 -0.56 14.24 -13.35
CA PHE A 50 -1.07 13.23 -14.26
C PHE A 50 -2.33 12.60 -13.66
N ILE A 51 -3.21 12.09 -14.52
CA ILE A 51 -4.34 11.27 -14.14
C ILE A 51 -4.07 9.84 -14.60
N ALA A 52 -3.96 8.94 -13.65
CA ALA A 52 -3.88 7.51 -13.91
C ALA A 52 -5.29 6.91 -13.97
N GLU A 53 -5.56 6.12 -15.01
CA GLU A 53 -6.83 5.43 -15.24
C GLU A 53 -6.67 3.93 -15.06
N TYR A 54 -7.67 3.28 -14.45
CA TYR A 54 -7.69 1.86 -14.15
C TYR A 54 -8.92 1.16 -14.73
N SER A 55 -8.81 -0.13 -15.03
CA SER A 55 -9.87 -0.91 -15.70
C SER A 55 -11.17 -1.04 -14.88
N ASP A 56 -11.11 -0.85 -13.59
CA ASP A 56 -12.25 -0.79 -12.66
C ASP A 56 -12.86 0.62 -12.51
N LYS A 57 -12.48 1.54 -13.40
CA LYS A 57 -12.95 2.94 -13.46
C LYS A 57 -12.44 3.83 -12.31
N LEU A 58 -11.51 3.36 -11.50
CA LEU A 58 -10.79 4.22 -10.57
C LEU A 58 -9.90 5.19 -11.35
N THR A 59 -9.73 6.37 -10.79
CA THR A 59 -8.75 7.37 -11.24
C THR A 59 -7.95 7.87 -10.05
N ILE A 60 -6.65 8.08 -10.24
CA ILE A 60 -5.75 8.59 -9.20
C ILE A 60 -4.96 9.77 -9.80
N GLU A 61 -4.91 10.91 -9.10
CA GLU A 61 -4.03 12.01 -9.47
C GLU A 61 -2.61 11.68 -9.02
N VAL A 62 -1.67 11.65 -9.95
CA VAL A 62 -0.26 11.44 -9.67
C VAL A 62 0.45 12.78 -9.70
N ARG A 63 1.04 13.18 -8.57
CA ARG A 63 1.76 14.43 -8.36
C ARG A 63 3.25 14.11 -8.28
N VAL A 64 3.98 14.44 -9.34
CA VAL A 64 5.45 14.29 -9.37
C VAL A 64 6.05 15.65 -9.03
N ASN A 65 6.77 15.70 -7.92
CA ASN A 65 7.37 16.92 -7.37
C ASN A 65 8.14 17.71 -8.44
N SER A 66 8.12 19.03 -8.35
CA SER A 66 8.75 19.94 -9.32
C SER A 66 10.27 19.76 -9.45
N GLU A 67 10.91 19.05 -8.51
CA GLU A 67 12.32 18.67 -8.58
C GLU A 67 12.65 17.73 -9.74
N PHE A 68 11.65 17.01 -10.26
CA PHE A 68 11.74 16.31 -11.55
C PHE A 68 11.48 17.33 -12.67
N GLU A 69 12.51 18.07 -13.06
CA GLU A 69 12.40 19.21 -13.98
C GLU A 69 11.89 18.80 -15.36
N ASP A 70 12.32 17.64 -15.85
CA ASP A 70 11.98 17.11 -17.17
C ASP A 70 10.64 16.36 -17.16
N LEU A 71 9.74 16.73 -18.09
CA LEU A 71 8.41 16.11 -18.20
C LEU A 71 8.48 14.62 -18.55
N ASP A 72 9.44 14.20 -19.35
CA ASP A 72 9.52 12.81 -19.76
C ASP A 72 9.97 11.93 -18.59
N SER A 73 10.95 12.38 -17.81
CA SER A 73 11.36 11.73 -16.55
C SER A 73 10.24 11.70 -15.53
N ALA A 74 9.48 12.80 -15.38
CA ALA A 74 8.32 12.86 -14.51
C ALA A 74 7.22 11.88 -14.96
N ARG A 75 7.01 11.74 -16.27
CA ARG A 75 6.05 10.81 -16.86
C ARG A 75 6.46 9.36 -16.62
N GLU A 76 7.71 9.02 -16.84
CA GLU A 76 8.22 7.66 -16.65
C GLU A 76 8.01 7.19 -15.21
N ILE A 77 8.37 8.01 -14.22
CA ILE A 77 8.20 7.66 -12.81
C ILE A 77 6.74 7.61 -12.39
N ALA A 78 5.90 8.52 -12.89
CA ALA A 78 4.46 8.51 -12.66
C ALA A 78 3.81 7.24 -13.21
N GLN A 79 4.17 6.84 -14.44
CA GLN A 79 3.66 5.63 -15.09
C GLN A 79 4.08 4.36 -14.33
N TYR A 80 5.33 4.31 -13.90
CA TYR A 80 5.86 3.19 -13.13
C TYR A 80 5.07 2.95 -11.84
N TYR A 81 4.92 3.98 -10.99
CA TYR A 81 4.19 3.81 -9.73
C TYR A 81 2.67 3.66 -9.92
N ALA A 82 2.07 4.32 -10.92
CA ALA A 82 0.67 4.10 -11.25
C ALA A 82 0.41 2.64 -11.68
N TRP A 83 1.36 2.04 -12.43
CA TRP A 83 1.28 0.64 -12.82
C TRP A 83 1.42 -0.29 -11.60
N CYS A 84 2.40 -0.05 -10.71
CA CYS A 84 2.56 -0.83 -9.47
C CYS A 84 1.30 -0.73 -8.57
N VAL A 85 0.73 0.46 -8.41
CA VAL A 85 -0.52 0.64 -7.66
C VAL A 85 -1.68 -0.11 -8.31
N GLY A 86 -1.69 -0.20 -9.65
CA GLY A 86 -2.67 -1.00 -10.37
C GLY A 86 -2.64 -2.51 -10.10
N GLN A 87 -1.55 -3.02 -9.54
CA GLN A 87 -1.41 -4.41 -9.12
C GLN A 87 -2.02 -4.67 -7.73
N LEU A 88 -2.28 -3.62 -6.93
CA LEU A 88 -2.85 -3.79 -5.60
C LEU A 88 -4.32 -4.23 -5.67
N PRO A 89 -4.82 -4.96 -4.66
CA PRO A 89 -6.25 -5.26 -4.53
C PRO A 89 -7.13 -4.00 -4.55
N GLU A 90 -8.30 -4.10 -5.16
CA GLU A 90 -9.26 -2.98 -5.29
C GLU A 90 -9.57 -2.32 -3.95
N VAL A 91 -9.74 -3.10 -2.88
CA VAL A 91 -10.00 -2.58 -1.52
C VAL A 91 -8.94 -1.58 -1.08
N LEU A 92 -7.68 -1.80 -1.44
CA LEU A 92 -6.57 -0.92 -1.08
C LEU A 92 -6.49 0.32 -1.98
N ARG A 93 -6.90 0.21 -3.25
CA ARG A 93 -6.86 1.31 -4.21
C ARG A 93 -8.01 2.31 -4.03
N LYS A 94 -9.17 1.86 -3.53
CA LYS A 94 -10.38 2.70 -3.36
C LYS A 94 -10.16 3.93 -2.48
N GLY A 95 -9.31 3.84 -1.48
CA GLY A 95 -8.98 4.95 -0.59
C GLY A 95 -7.94 5.91 -1.15
N VAL A 96 -7.21 5.50 -2.18
CA VAL A 96 -6.10 6.29 -2.74
C VAL A 96 -6.63 7.24 -3.79
N LYS A 97 -6.62 8.54 -3.50
CA LYS A 97 -6.98 9.62 -4.43
C LYS A 97 -5.77 10.21 -5.13
N THR A 98 -4.61 10.18 -4.44
CA THR A 98 -3.39 10.80 -4.94
C THR A 98 -2.15 9.95 -4.68
N LEU A 99 -1.17 10.01 -5.59
CA LEU A 99 0.20 9.56 -5.35
C LEU A 99 1.09 10.79 -5.29
N TRP A 100 1.91 10.91 -4.25
CA TRP A 100 2.89 11.98 -4.09
C TRP A 100 4.29 11.40 -4.29
N ILE A 101 4.95 11.79 -5.37
CA ILE A 101 6.25 11.25 -5.75
C ILE A 101 7.31 12.34 -5.58
N HIS A 102 8.19 12.15 -4.63
CA HIS A 102 9.37 12.96 -4.37
C HIS A 102 10.65 12.20 -4.77
N ASP A 103 11.70 12.92 -5.04
CA ASP A 103 13.03 12.33 -5.14
C ASP A 103 13.59 11.95 -3.75
N GLY A 104 14.78 11.33 -3.72
CA GLY A 104 15.50 11.00 -2.49
C GLY A 104 15.06 9.69 -1.83
N LYS A 105 15.66 9.45 -0.66
CA LYS A 105 15.59 8.18 0.06
C LYS A 105 14.96 8.37 1.45
N HIS A 106 13.65 8.18 1.54
CA HIS A 106 12.89 8.13 2.80
C HIS A 106 11.81 7.06 2.70
N PRO A 107 11.37 6.46 3.84
CA PRO A 107 10.27 5.48 3.83
C PRO A 107 9.02 6.04 3.13
N PHE A 108 8.25 5.16 2.52
CA PHE A 108 6.94 5.48 2.00
C PHE A 108 5.98 5.87 3.12
N GLY A 109 4.81 6.36 2.79
CA GLY A 109 3.78 6.73 3.75
C GLY A 109 2.38 6.59 3.19
N GLY A 110 1.45 6.13 4.03
CA GLY A 110 0.01 6.06 3.73
C GLY A 110 -0.82 6.94 4.65
N GLY A 111 -1.98 7.36 4.15
CA GLY A 111 -2.92 8.23 4.84
C GLY A 111 -3.30 9.46 4.01
N ASN A 112 -4.23 10.29 4.51
CA ASN A 112 -4.68 11.49 3.79
C ASN A 112 -5.14 11.23 2.34
N GLU A 113 -5.80 10.10 2.10
CA GLU A 113 -6.23 9.62 0.77
C GLU A 113 -5.06 9.52 -0.24
N SER A 114 -3.83 9.29 0.25
CA SER A 114 -2.61 9.32 -0.58
C SER A 114 -1.63 8.21 -0.22
N ILE A 115 -0.74 7.94 -1.18
CA ILE A 115 0.50 7.20 -0.94
C ILE A 115 1.67 8.16 -1.23
N LEU A 116 2.53 8.36 -0.24
CA LEU A 116 3.76 9.11 -0.34
C LEU A 116 4.89 8.18 -0.76
N ILE A 117 5.61 8.56 -1.79
CA ILE A 117 6.67 7.79 -2.42
C ILE A 117 7.93 8.64 -2.51
N HIS A 118 9.07 8.07 -2.12
CA HIS A 118 10.39 8.61 -2.38
C HIS A 118 11.11 7.72 -3.41
N ALA A 119 11.48 8.29 -4.55
CA ALA A 119 11.90 7.54 -5.73
C ALA A 119 13.14 6.65 -5.52
N GLU A 120 14.15 7.14 -4.80
CA GLU A 120 15.35 6.35 -4.51
C GLU A 120 15.05 5.20 -3.52
N GLN A 121 14.17 5.42 -2.54
CA GLN A 121 13.70 4.37 -1.64
C GLN A 121 12.91 3.30 -2.40
N GLY A 122 12.09 3.73 -3.35
CA GLY A 122 11.34 2.79 -4.19
C GLY A 122 12.24 1.94 -5.08
N LYS A 123 13.34 2.49 -5.61
CA LYS A 123 14.37 1.72 -6.33
C LYS A 123 15.02 0.66 -5.43
N GLU A 124 15.30 1.02 -4.17
CA GLU A 124 15.85 0.08 -3.20
C GLU A 124 14.84 -1.02 -2.88
N TYR A 125 13.58 -0.69 -2.61
CA TYR A 125 12.53 -1.68 -2.38
C TYR A 125 12.36 -2.62 -3.59
N ALA A 126 12.35 -2.08 -4.81
CA ALA A 126 12.27 -2.89 -6.02
C ALA A 126 13.47 -3.84 -6.17
N SER A 127 14.68 -3.40 -5.82
CA SER A 127 15.89 -4.24 -5.87
C SER A 127 15.89 -5.39 -4.87
N LEU A 128 15.07 -5.29 -3.83
CA LEU A 128 14.89 -6.27 -2.77
C LEU A 128 13.58 -7.08 -2.92
N ASN A 129 12.82 -6.88 -4.00
CA ASN A 129 11.48 -7.42 -4.21
C ASN A 129 10.51 -7.10 -3.06
N LEU A 130 10.53 -5.87 -2.58
CA LEU A 130 9.71 -5.39 -1.45
C LEU A 130 8.81 -4.21 -1.84
N LEU A 131 8.88 -3.74 -3.09
CA LEU A 131 8.16 -2.53 -3.51
C LEU A 131 6.65 -2.67 -3.37
N GLU A 132 6.13 -3.78 -3.86
CA GLU A 132 4.69 -4.05 -3.87
C GLU A 132 4.16 -4.29 -2.47
N GLU A 133 4.92 -4.94 -1.59
CA GLU A 133 4.58 -5.12 -0.18
C GLU A 133 4.56 -3.78 0.57
N ALA A 134 5.53 -2.90 0.29
CA ALA A 134 5.51 -1.55 0.84
C ALA A 134 4.28 -0.77 0.38
N LEU A 135 3.91 -0.90 -0.90
CA LEU A 135 2.69 -0.27 -1.44
C LEU A 135 1.42 -0.88 -0.83
N ILE A 136 1.34 -2.19 -0.61
CA ILE A 136 0.23 -2.84 0.11
C ILE A 136 0.10 -2.25 1.51
N HIS A 137 1.21 -2.16 2.25
CA HIS A 137 1.24 -1.64 3.62
C HIS A 137 0.72 -0.19 3.68
N GLU A 138 1.26 0.68 2.84
CA GLU A 138 0.87 2.11 2.84
C GLU A 138 -0.56 2.32 2.32
N ALA A 139 -0.98 1.55 1.32
CA ALA A 139 -2.34 1.59 0.85
C ALA A 139 -3.35 1.05 1.90
N ALA A 140 -2.94 0.10 2.75
CA ALA A 140 -3.74 -0.37 3.87
C ALA A 140 -3.95 0.73 4.92
N HIS A 141 -2.92 1.53 5.23
CA HIS A 141 -3.10 2.74 6.06
C HIS A 141 -4.12 3.70 5.45
N THR A 142 -4.05 3.90 4.13
CA THR A 142 -4.92 4.85 3.43
C THR A 142 -6.36 4.36 3.33
N SER A 143 -6.57 3.05 3.13
CA SER A 143 -7.88 2.50 2.78
C SER A 143 -8.58 1.75 3.92
N LEU A 144 -7.84 1.21 4.88
CA LEU A 144 -8.39 0.40 5.97
C LEU A 144 -8.28 1.07 7.35
N ASN A 145 -7.44 2.07 7.48
CA ASN A 145 -7.19 2.76 8.76
C ASN A 145 -7.45 4.27 8.67
N TRP A 146 -8.35 4.69 7.78
CA TRP A 146 -8.68 6.08 7.55
C TRP A 146 -10.18 6.34 7.78
N PRO A 147 -10.55 7.37 8.59
CA PRO A 147 -11.94 7.69 8.84
C PRO A 147 -12.60 8.27 7.58
N GLU A 148 -13.92 8.32 7.56
CA GLU A 148 -14.77 8.88 6.52
C GLU A 148 -14.09 9.36 5.21
N PRO A 149 -14.63 9.00 4.03
CA PRO A 149 -15.86 8.21 3.82
C PRO A 149 -15.66 6.70 3.89
N LEU A 150 -14.45 6.21 4.19
CA LEU A 150 -14.12 4.81 4.36
C LEU A 150 -14.32 4.39 5.83
N LEU A 151 -14.33 3.09 6.06
CA LEU A 151 -14.38 2.55 7.40
C LEU A 151 -12.96 2.43 7.98
N ASP A 152 -12.72 3.05 9.13
CA ASP A 152 -11.50 2.80 9.92
C ASP A 152 -11.62 1.42 10.58
N HIS A 153 -11.18 0.40 9.85
CA HIS A 153 -11.23 -0.99 10.33
C HIS A 153 -10.44 -1.18 11.62
N GLY A 154 -9.32 -0.45 11.81
CA GLY A 154 -8.50 -0.52 13.01
C GLY A 154 -9.21 -0.09 14.30
N LYS A 155 -10.35 0.59 14.19
CA LYS A 155 -11.17 1.06 15.32
C LYS A 155 -12.50 0.34 15.46
N THR A 156 -12.83 -0.60 14.58
CA THR A 156 -14.09 -1.34 14.70
C THR A 156 -14.07 -2.26 15.92
N PRO A 157 -15.24 -2.46 16.58
CA PRO A 157 -15.33 -3.41 17.69
C PRO A 157 -14.88 -4.82 17.31
N GLY A 158 -15.17 -5.24 16.05
CA GLY A 158 -14.78 -6.55 15.54
C GLY A 158 -13.26 -6.71 15.44
N TRP A 159 -12.56 -5.69 14.90
CA TRP A 159 -11.10 -5.69 14.86
C TRP A 159 -10.46 -5.71 16.25
N LEU A 160 -10.93 -4.84 17.15
CA LEU A 160 -10.40 -4.76 18.50
C LEU A 160 -10.62 -6.07 19.29
N LEU A 161 -11.76 -6.73 19.07
CA LEU A 161 -12.01 -8.04 19.65
C LEU A 161 -11.06 -9.11 19.07
N ALA A 162 -10.86 -9.12 17.77
CA ALA A 162 -9.93 -10.03 17.11
C ALA A 162 -8.49 -9.83 17.64
N GLN A 163 -8.05 -8.57 17.73
CA GLN A 163 -6.74 -8.21 18.27
C GLN A 163 -6.55 -8.69 19.72
N GLN A 164 -7.57 -8.54 20.57
CA GLN A 164 -7.53 -8.98 21.97
C GLN A 164 -7.57 -10.51 22.10
N SER A 165 -8.17 -11.20 21.13
CA SER A 165 -8.35 -12.66 21.17
C SER A 165 -7.12 -13.42 20.68
N ASP A 166 -6.23 -12.77 19.93
CA ASP A 166 -4.96 -13.34 19.51
C ASP A 166 -3.90 -13.20 20.62
N GLU A 167 -3.10 -14.24 20.85
CA GLU A 167 -2.05 -14.24 21.89
C GLU A 167 -0.86 -13.33 21.53
N GLY A 168 -0.71 -12.96 20.26
CA GLY A 168 0.44 -12.23 19.75
C GLY A 168 0.15 -11.21 18.68
N PHE A 169 1.23 -10.78 18.04
CA PHE A 169 1.23 -9.90 16.87
C PHE A 169 2.06 -10.54 15.77
N ILE A 170 1.72 -10.23 14.53
CA ILE A 170 2.45 -10.80 13.39
C ILE A 170 3.89 -10.26 13.30
N SER A 171 4.14 -9.05 13.80
CA SER A 171 5.46 -8.44 13.78
C SER A 171 5.74 -7.65 15.07
N ALA A 172 7.03 -7.39 15.31
CA ALA A 172 7.47 -6.49 16.36
C ALA A 172 6.97 -5.06 16.14
N TYR A 173 6.85 -4.64 14.89
CA TYR A 173 6.37 -3.31 14.51
C TYR A 173 4.88 -3.15 14.82
N ALA A 174 4.06 -4.15 14.44
CA ALA A 174 2.64 -4.19 14.81
C ALA A 174 2.44 -4.17 16.34
N LYS A 175 3.27 -4.92 17.09
CA LYS A 175 3.22 -4.96 18.55
C LYS A 175 3.57 -3.61 19.18
N LEU A 176 4.55 -2.90 18.63
CA LEU A 176 4.99 -1.59 19.13
C LEU A 176 3.94 -0.49 18.85
N HIS A 177 3.20 -0.60 17.76
CA HIS A 177 2.22 0.39 17.31
C HIS A 177 0.84 -0.23 17.00
N PRO A 178 0.19 -0.89 17.98
CA PRO A 178 -0.97 -1.75 17.73
C PRO A 178 -2.22 -1.02 17.22
N GLN A 179 -2.33 0.29 17.46
CA GLN A 179 -3.48 1.09 17.01
C GLN A 179 -3.33 1.61 15.58
N ARG A 180 -2.13 1.55 15.02
CA ARG A 180 -1.83 2.09 13.70
C ARG A 180 -1.30 1.04 12.75
N GLU A 181 -0.26 0.32 13.17
CA GLU A 181 0.51 -0.54 12.25
C GLU A 181 -0.06 -1.97 12.16
N ASP A 182 -0.74 -2.43 13.21
CA ASP A 182 -1.18 -3.82 13.30
C ASP A 182 -2.14 -4.22 12.16
N ILE A 183 -3.02 -3.32 11.74
CA ILE A 183 -3.97 -3.64 10.66
C ILE A 183 -3.25 -3.71 9.30
N ALA A 184 -2.30 -2.82 9.02
CA ALA A 184 -1.53 -2.83 7.78
C ALA A 184 -0.61 -4.04 7.71
N GLU A 185 0.14 -4.32 8.77
CA GLU A 185 1.01 -5.50 8.91
C GLU A 185 0.20 -6.81 8.79
N SER A 186 -0.94 -6.90 9.45
CA SER A 186 -1.81 -8.08 9.38
C SER A 186 -2.45 -8.27 8.00
N PHE A 187 -2.77 -7.18 7.28
CA PHE A 187 -3.33 -7.27 5.94
C PHE A 187 -2.34 -7.85 4.93
N VAL A 188 -1.06 -7.43 4.97
CA VAL A 188 -0.01 -8.00 4.10
C VAL A 188 0.05 -9.52 4.28
N THR A 189 0.07 -9.99 5.52
CA THR A 189 0.17 -11.43 5.81
C THR A 189 -1.10 -12.20 5.47
N TRP A 190 -2.28 -11.62 5.72
CA TRP A 190 -3.56 -12.21 5.32
C TRP A 190 -3.66 -12.33 3.80
N PHE A 191 -3.26 -11.30 3.06
CA PHE A 191 -3.24 -11.31 1.60
C PHE A 191 -2.29 -12.39 1.06
N ALA A 192 -1.06 -12.46 1.59
CA ALA A 192 -0.11 -13.50 1.24
C ALA A 192 -0.69 -14.90 1.48
N LEU A 193 -1.27 -15.14 2.67
CA LEU A 193 -1.82 -16.44 3.05
C LEU A 193 -3.03 -16.86 2.20
N ARG A 194 -3.93 -15.93 1.84
CA ARG A 194 -5.20 -16.25 1.17
C ARG A 194 -5.12 -16.19 -0.35
N TYR A 195 -4.27 -15.34 -0.90
CA TYR A 195 -4.22 -15.10 -2.35
C TYR A 195 -2.90 -15.51 -2.99
N ARG A 196 -1.83 -15.63 -2.20
CA ARG A 196 -0.49 -15.98 -2.69
C ARG A 196 0.21 -17.03 -1.81
N PRO A 197 -0.49 -18.10 -1.36
CA PRO A 197 0.14 -19.12 -0.53
C PRO A 197 1.29 -19.84 -1.22
N ASP A 198 1.32 -19.83 -2.55
CA ASP A 198 2.39 -20.35 -3.39
C ASP A 198 3.71 -19.55 -3.28
N ARG A 199 3.67 -18.33 -2.72
CA ARG A 199 4.82 -17.44 -2.59
C ARG A 199 5.36 -17.30 -1.17
N ILE A 200 4.79 -18.01 -0.22
CA ILE A 200 5.28 -18.08 1.16
C ILE A 200 5.48 -19.52 1.57
N SER A 201 6.50 -19.75 2.41
CA SER A 201 6.81 -21.12 2.86
C SER A 201 5.68 -21.73 3.71
N GLU A 202 5.59 -23.05 3.75
CA GLU A 202 4.65 -23.74 4.65
C GLU A 202 4.90 -23.42 6.14
N SER A 203 6.15 -23.12 6.52
CA SER A 203 6.45 -22.72 7.90
C SER A 203 5.90 -21.32 8.18
N ASP A 204 5.98 -20.39 7.23
CA ASP A 204 5.42 -19.05 7.39
C ASP A 204 3.89 -19.08 7.41
N GLN A 205 3.27 -19.91 6.55
CA GLN A 205 1.82 -20.12 6.60
C GLN A 205 1.36 -20.60 8.00
N ARG A 206 2.06 -21.57 8.60
CA ARG A 206 1.77 -22.03 9.97
C ARG A 206 1.97 -20.93 11.00
N ASN A 207 3.10 -20.23 10.93
CA ASN A 207 3.40 -19.12 11.86
C ASN A 207 2.33 -18.03 11.82
N ILE A 208 1.83 -17.68 10.64
CA ILE A 208 0.77 -16.69 10.48
C ILE A 208 -0.54 -17.19 11.11
N LEU A 209 -0.93 -18.45 10.80
CA LEU A 209 -2.15 -19.07 11.32
C LEU A 209 -2.14 -19.20 12.85
N GLU A 210 -0.98 -19.40 13.45
CA GLU A 210 -0.80 -19.49 14.91
C GLU A 210 -0.78 -18.11 15.56
N ALA A 211 -0.13 -17.12 14.94
CA ALA A 211 0.09 -15.83 15.56
C ALA A 211 -1.15 -14.93 15.62
N ILE A 212 -1.98 -14.92 14.56
CA ILE A 212 -3.09 -13.96 14.41
C ILE A 212 -4.40 -14.60 13.87
N PRO A 213 -4.85 -15.76 14.35
CA PRO A 213 -6.00 -16.48 13.77
C PRO A 213 -7.30 -15.69 13.78
N HIS A 214 -7.55 -14.86 14.80
CA HIS A 214 -8.77 -14.06 14.90
C HIS A 214 -8.74 -12.85 13.97
N ARG A 215 -7.58 -12.19 13.80
CA ARG A 215 -7.42 -11.10 12.82
C ARG A 215 -7.57 -11.62 11.37
N LEU A 216 -7.06 -12.82 11.07
CA LEU A 216 -7.27 -13.46 9.77
C LEU A 216 -8.77 -13.69 9.51
N ARG A 217 -9.48 -14.22 10.50
CA ARG A 217 -10.95 -14.40 10.43
C ARG A 217 -11.67 -13.09 10.22
N TYR A 218 -11.27 -12.04 10.93
CA TYR A 218 -11.86 -10.71 10.76
C TYR A 218 -11.78 -10.26 9.30
N PHE A 219 -10.61 -10.36 8.65
CA PHE A 219 -10.48 -10.02 7.24
C PHE A 219 -11.28 -10.96 6.33
N ASP A 220 -11.34 -12.24 6.66
CA ASP A 220 -12.12 -13.23 5.91
C ASP A 220 -13.62 -12.89 5.86
N GLU A 221 -14.14 -12.26 6.90
CA GLU A 221 -15.55 -11.87 7.06
C GLU A 221 -15.90 -10.53 6.37
N GLN A 222 -14.90 -9.74 5.92
CA GLN A 222 -15.16 -8.42 5.32
C GLN A 222 -15.61 -8.49 3.86
N GLU A 223 -15.44 -9.62 3.16
CA GLU A 223 -15.78 -9.76 1.74
C GLU A 223 -15.16 -8.65 0.85
N PHE A 224 -13.91 -8.29 1.09
CA PHE A 224 -13.22 -7.23 0.38
C PHE A 224 -13.20 -7.45 -1.13
N PRO A 225 -13.42 -6.40 -1.97
CA PRO A 225 -13.19 -6.47 -3.39
C PRO A 225 -11.68 -6.60 -3.68
N MET A 226 -11.26 -7.75 -4.19
CA MET A 226 -9.84 -8.10 -4.32
C MET A 226 -9.34 -8.06 -5.77
N TYR A 227 -10.13 -7.57 -6.74
CA TYR A 227 -9.66 -7.45 -8.13
C TYR A 227 -8.33 -6.67 -8.22
N PRO A 228 -7.30 -7.13 -8.96
CA PRO A 228 -7.31 -8.23 -9.94
C PRO A 228 -7.14 -9.64 -9.37
N PHE A 229 -7.04 -9.85 -8.07
CA PHE A 229 -6.94 -11.16 -7.43
C PHE A 229 -8.33 -11.75 -7.21
N THR A 230 -8.77 -12.61 -8.12
CA THR A 230 -10.15 -13.14 -8.12
C THR A 230 -10.28 -14.52 -7.50
N THR A 231 -9.17 -15.24 -7.28
CA THR A 231 -9.15 -16.57 -6.70
C THR A 231 -8.58 -16.50 -5.28
N ARG A 232 -9.39 -16.94 -4.32
CA ARG A 232 -9.00 -17.13 -2.93
C ARG A 232 -8.78 -18.64 -2.70
N ASN A 233 -7.66 -19.02 -2.10
CA ASN A 233 -7.31 -20.39 -1.70
C ASN A 233 -7.73 -20.68 -0.26
#